data_0e44da830a7d2cbeea7145709eaaa494
#
_entry.id   0e44da830a7d2cbeea7145709eaaa494
#
_cell.length_a   1.000
_cell.length_b   1.000
_cell.length_c   1.000
_cell.angle_alpha   90.00
_cell.angle_beta   90.00
_cell.angle_gamma   90.00
#
_symmetry.space_group_name_H-M   'P 1'
#
loop_
_entity.id
_entity.type
_entity.pdbx_description
1 polymer ?
#
loop_
_entity_poly.entity_id
_entity_poly.type
_entity_poly.pdbx_seq_one_letter_code
_entity_poly.pdbx_strand_id
1 'polypeptide(L)'
;SKTNLVKTAQEDPYSPQLHDLEAVLSMRAAGVNIVGLGYTIYLGSEYEATMMAEAGELIAQAHANGLLVVLWIYPRGKAVTAEKDPDLIAGAAGVALCLGADFVKVNPPKPEGEDTRTPAEALKIASMAAGRTGLVCAGGSTVDAETFLTQLWEQIHIGGADGNATGRNIHQRSLDEAVRLTKAISAITLADYSVEDALAVFNGEKEFALD
;
A
#
# COMPACT_ATOMS: atom_id res chain seq x y z
N SER A 1 0.40 12.57 0.48
CA SER A 1 -1.02 12.94 0.73
C SER A 1 -1.66 13.49 -0.53
N LYS A 2 -2.94 13.24 -0.71
CA LYS A 2 -3.69 13.80 -1.85
C LYS A 2 -4.15 15.20 -1.47
N THR A 3 -3.59 16.21 -2.12
CA THR A 3 -3.90 17.61 -1.80
C THR A 3 -5.16 18.13 -2.49
N ASN A 4 -5.60 17.48 -3.58
CA ASN A 4 -6.74 17.93 -4.38
C ASN A 4 -7.95 17.01 -4.20
N LEU A 5 -8.97 17.48 -3.48
CA LEU A 5 -10.26 16.79 -3.32
C LEU A 5 -11.19 17.01 -4.52
N VAL A 6 -10.99 18.08 -5.25
CA VAL A 6 -11.76 18.43 -6.45
C VAL A 6 -10.83 18.53 -7.67
N LYS A 7 -11.40 18.40 -8.86
CA LYS A 7 -10.65 18.66 -10.08
C LYS A 7 -10.16 20.10 -10.09
N THR A 8 -8.86 20.26 -10.29
CA THR A 8 -8.21 21.55 -10.47
C THR A 8 -7.70 21.66 -11.89
N ALA A 9 -7.21 22.84 -12.26
CA ALA A 9 -6.53 23.06 -13.54
C ALA A 9 -5.16 22.36 -13.63
N GLN A 10 -4.67 21.79 -12.52
CA GLN A 10 -3.44 21.03 -12.48
C GLN A 10 -3.62 19.72 -13.24
N GLU A 11 -2.85 19.52 -14.29
CA GLU A 11 -2.96 18.37 -15.17
C GLU A 11 -2.22 17.14 -14.64
N ASP A 12 -1.09 17.35 -13.94
CA ASP A 12 -0.31 16.28 -13.32
C ASP A 12 -0.46 16.26 -11.81
N PRO A 13 -0.51 15.08 -11.19
CA PRO A 13 -0.61 14.95 -9.74
C PRO A 13 0.69 15.38 -9.06
N TYR A 14 0.55 16.12 -7.97
CA TYR A 14 1.64 16.51 -7.09
C TYR A 14 1.27 16.24 -5.63
N SER A 15 2.21 15.76 -4.87
CA SER A 15 2.06 15.46 -3.45
C SER A 15 3.21 16.09 -2.67
N PRO A 16 3.16 17.38 -2.35
CA PRO A 16 4.22 18.03 -1.57
C PRO A 16 4.26 17.48 -0.15
N GLN A 17 5.42 17.56 0.46
CA GLN A 17 5.57 17.30 1.89
C GLN A 17 4.79 18.38 2.67
N LEU A 18 3.87 17.95 3.56
CA LEU A 18 3.01 18.85 4.32
C LEU A 18 3.52 19.13 5.74
N HIS A 19 4.26 18.19 6.30
CA HIS A 19 4.83 18.27 7.64
C HIS A 19 6.32 17.95 7.58
N ASP A 20 7.12 18.73 8.28
CA ASP A 20 8.52 18.43 8.51
C ASP A 20 8.70 17.39 9.63
N LEU A 21 9.91 16.84 9.72
CA LEU A 21 10.22 15.88 10.76
C LEU A 21 10.20 16.50 12.16
N GLU A 22 10.52 17.77 12.31
CA GLU A 22 10.53 18.47 13.61
C GLU A 22 9.15 18.46 14.24
N ALA A 23 8.09 18.71 13.46
CA ALA A 23 6.71 18.63 13.91
C ALA A 23 6.37 17.21 14.40
N VAL A 24 6.82 16.17 13.70
CA VAL A 24 6.60 14.77 14.10
C VAL A 24 7.32 14.43 15.40
N LEU A 25 8.57 14.85 15.54
CA LEU A 25 9.36 14.64 16.76
C LEU A 25 8.76 15.37 17.96
N SER A 26 8.23 16.58 17.75
CA SER A 26 7.50 17.33 18.77
C SER A 26 6.24 16.58 19.24
N MET A 27 5.48 15.94 18.32
CA MET A 27 4.33 15.11 18.68
C MET A 27 4.77 13.86 19.47
N ARG A 28 5.89 13.21 19.11
CA ARG A 28 6.44 12.09 19.88
C ARG A 28 6.83 12.53 21.29
N ALA A 29 7.49 13.66 21.42
CA ALA A 29 7.87 14.24 22.72
C ALA A 29 6.63 14.56 23.59
N ALA A 30 5.50 14.91 22.97
CA ALA A 30 4.21 15.09 23.63
C ALA A 30 3.47 13.79 23.97
N GLY A 31 4.08 12.63 23.72
CA GLY A 31 3.53 11.30 24.08
C GLY A 31 2.71 10.62 22.98
N VAL A 32 2.67 11.15 21.78
CA VAL A 32 2.02 10.46 20.63
C VAL A 32 2.91 9.32 20.15
N ASN A 33 2.40 8.09 20.13
CA ASN A 33 3.14 6.92 19.67
C ASN A 33 3.24 6.88 18.14
N ILE A 34 4.13 7.71 17.57
CA ILE A 34 4.42 7.71 16.14
C ILE A 34 5.64 6.80 15.90
N VAL A 35 5.46 5.79 15.07
CA VAL A 35 6.49 4.79 14.72
C VAL A 35 7.00 4.93 13.29
N GLY A 36 6.33 5.70 12.45
CA GLY A 36 6.71 5.88 11.05
C GLY A 36 5.97 7.01 10.35
N LEU A 37 6.43 7.29 9.15
CA LEU A 37 5.92 8.35 8.27
C LEU A 37 5.44 7.77 6.95
N GLY A 38 4.63 8.53 6.24
CA GLY A 38 4.16 8.15 4.92
C GLY A 38 4.29 9.29 3.92
N TYR A 39 4.73 8.97 2.70
CA TYR A 39 4.84 9.93 1.60
C TYR A 39 4.27 9.33 0.32
N THR A 40 3.73 10.16 -0.56
CA THR A 40 3.14 9.71 -1.83
C THR A 40 3.97 10.20 -3.01
N ILE A 41 4.30 9.30 -3.94
CA ILE A 41 4.97 9.62 -5.20
C ILE A 41 4.05 9.24 -6.36
N TYR A 42 3.92 10.11 -7.33
CA TYR A 42 3.25 9.85 -8.60
C TYR A 42 4.29 9.77 -9.71
N LEU A 43 4.64 8.52 -10.09
CA LEU A 43 5.60 8.28 -11.18
C LEU A 43 4.94 8.58 -12.54
N GLY A 44 5.65 9.27 -13.41
CA GLY A 44 5.14 9.77 -14.69
C GLY A 44 4.48 11.14 -14.60
N SER A 45 4.46 11.76 -13.41
CA SER A 45 4.12 13.16 -13.22
C SER A 45 5.30 14.06 -13.59
N GLU A 46 5.04 15.26 -14.08
CA GLU A 46 6.08 16.28 -14.27
C GLU A 46 6.81 16.68 -12.97
N TYR A 47 6.24 16.35 -11.82
CA TYR A 47 6.79 16.61 -10.48
C TYR A 47 7.47 15.38 -9.85
N GLU A 48 7.64 14.28 -10.57
CA GLU A 48 8.18 13.04 -9.96
C GLU A 48 9.58 13.23 -9.37
N ALA A 49 10.46 13.97 -10.04
CA ALA A 49 11.82 14.21 -9.56
C ALA A 49 11.83 14.98 -8.24
N THR A 50 10.93 15.96 -8.08
CA THR A 50 10.76 16.71 -6.84
C THR A 50 10.25 15.81 -5.72
N MET A 51 9.22 15.02 -5.99
CA MET A 51 8.65 14.08 -5.01
C MET A 51 9.66 13.00 -4.59
N MET A 52 10.47 12.49 -5.51
CA MET A 52 11.54 11.54 -5.17
C MET A 52 12.64 12.18 -4.30
N ALA A 53 13.01 13.42 -4.57
CA ALA A 53 14.01 14.14 -3.77
C ALA A 53 13.49 14.39 -2.35
N GLU A 54 12.24 14.89 -2.20
CA GLU A 54 11.59 15.08 -0.89
C GLU A 54 11.46 13.75 -0.13
N ALA A 55 11.08 12.67 -0.81
CA ALA A 55 10.97 11.34 -0.20
C ALA A 55 12.32 10.81 0.29
N GLY A 56 13.39 10.96 -0.50
CA GLY A 56 14.75 10.53 -0.12
C GLY A 56 15.26 11.28 1.10
N GLU A 57 15.05 12.58 1.15
CA GLU A 57 15.41 13.41 2.32
C GLU A 57 14.60 12.99 3.56
N LEU A 58 13.29 12.84 3.43
CA LEU A 58 12.41 12.38 4.50
C LEU A 58 12.84 11.02 5.05
N ILE A 59 13.17 10.06 4.18
CA ILE A 59 13.63 8.71 4.59
C ILE A 59 14.91 8.80 5.40
N ALA A 60 15.92 9.55 4.92
CA ALA A 60 17.18 9.71 5.63
C ALA A 60 16.99 10.32 7.02
N GLN A 61 16.16 11.35 7.12
CA GLN A 61 15.84 12.01 8.39
C GLN A 61 15.04 11.12 9.33
N ALA A 62 14.04 10.38 8.80
CA ALA A 62 13.20 9.45 9.57
C ALA A 62 14.05 8.33 10.17
N HIS A 63 14.90 7.67 9.38
CA HIS A 63 15.78 6.60 9.82
C HIS A 63 16.78 7.07 10.87
N ALA A 64 17.34 8.28 10.74
CA ALA A 64 18.22 8.87 11.76
C ALA A 64 17.52 9.06 13.12
N ASN A 65 16.17 9.07 13.14
CA ASN A 65 15.35 9.21 14.35
C ASN A 65 14.57 7.94 14.74
N GLY A 66 14.92 6.79 14.16
CA GLY A 66 14.30 5.50 14.47
C GLY A 66 12.83 5.42 14.05
N LEU A 67 12.46 6.10 12.95
CA LEU A 67 11.14 6.05 12.35
C LEU A 67 11.20 5.28 11.04
N LEU A 68 10.24 4.42 10.78
CA LEU A 68 10.07 3.77 9.49
C LEU A 68 9.38 4.70 8.48
N VAL A 69 9.54 4.40 7.18
CA VAL A 69 8.86 5.15 6.11
C VAL A 69 8.12 4.21 5.17
N VAL A 70 6.86 4.53 4.94
CA VAL A 70 6.00 3.89 3.94
C VAL A 70 5.83 4.80 2.75
N LEU A 71 6.23 4.39 1.57
CA LEU A 71 5.96 5.12 0.33
C LEU A 71 4.69 4.59 -0.34
N TRP A 72 3.75 5.49 -0.64
CA TRP A 72 2.65 5.22 -1.57
C TRP A 72 3.12 5.61 -2.97
N ILE A 73 3.38 4.64 -3.84
CA ILE A 73 3.85 4.94 -5.20
C ILE A 73 2.80 4.49 -6.21
N TYR A 74 2.38 5.45 -7.03
CA TYR A 74 1.37 5.23 -8.05
C TYR A 74 1.89 5.76 -9.39
N PRO A 75 2.04 4.88 -10.40
CA PRO A 75 2.22 5.34 -11.77
C PRO A 75 1.00 6.18 -12.18
N ARG A 76 1.19 7.51 -12.31
CA ARG A 76 0.10 8.45 -12.62
C ARG A 76 0.67 9.78 -13.07
N GLY A 77 0.16 10.28 -14.19
CA GLY A 77 0.55 11.54 -14.81
C GLY A 77 0.15 11.52 -16.27
N LYS A 78 0.40 12.60 -16.99
CA LYS A 78 0.12 12.70 -18.43
C LYS A 78 0.85 11.63 -19.27
N ALA A 79 2.02 11.21 -18.83
CA ALA A 79 2.83 10.22 -19.53
C ALA A 79 2.35 8.78 -19.28
N VAL A 80 1.45 8.54 -18.33
CA VAL A 80 1.01 7.21 -17.92
C VAL A 80 -0.36 6.90 -18.52
N THR A 81 -0.41 5.93 -19.42
CA THR A 81 -1.66 5.48 -20.08
C THR A 81 -2.32 4.32 -19.33
N ALA A 82 -1.53 3.50 -18.60
CA ALA A 82 -1.99 2.32 -17.88
C ALA A 82 -1.42 2.30 -16.45
N GLU A 83 -2.12 2.95 -15.50
CA GLU A 83 -1.65 3.12 -14.10
C GLU A 83 -1.38 1.80 -13.35
N LYS A 84 -1.92 0.70 -13.85
CA LYS A 84 -1.79 -0.64 -13.23
C LYS A 84 -1.02 -1.63 -14.09
N ASP A 85 -0.31 -1.13 -15.10
CA ASP A 85 0.58 -1.96 -15.90
C ASP A 85 1.58 -2.70 -15.00
N PRO A 86 1.77 -4.03 -15.18
CA PRO A 86 2.65 -4.82 -14.33
C PRO A 86 4.09 -4.31 -14.24
N ASP A 87 4.66 -3.84 -15.35
CA ASP A 87 6.04 -3.35 -15.38
C ASP A 87 6.17 -2.00 -14.68
N LEU A 88 5.16 -1.13 -14.81
CA LEU A 88 5.11 0.13 -14.07
C LEU A 88 4.94 -0.10 -12.56
N ILE A 89 4.13 -1.07 -12.14
CA ILE A 89 3.99 -1.42 -10.72
C ILE A 89 5.28 -2.01 -10.17
N ALA A 90 5.97 -2.87 -10.94
CA ALA A 90 7.28 -3.39 -10.55
C ALA A 90 8.33 -2.26 -10.47
N GLY A 91 8.34 -1.34 -11.43
CA GLY A 91 9.19 -0.16 -11.39
C GLY A 91 8.93 0.71 -10.16
N ALA A 92 7.67 0.92 -9.78
CA ALA A 92 7.29 1.65 -8.57
C ALA A 92 7.86 1.00 -7.29
N ALA A 93 7.79 -0.34 -7.21
CA ALA A 93 8.39 -1.08 -6.10
C ALA A 93 9.92 -0.94 -6.06
N GLY A 94 10.59 -1.02 -7.21
CA GLY A 94 12.03 -0.81 -7.33
C GLY A 94 12.48 0.60 -6.96
N VAL A 95 11.69 1.63 -7.30
CA VAL A 95 11.97 3.02 -6.87
C VAL A 95 11.93 3.14 -5.35
N ALA A 96 10.96 2.53 -4.68
CA ALA A 96 10.89 2.53 -3.21
C ALA A 96 12.12 1.91 -2.57
N LEU A 97 12.59 0.77 -3.10
CA LEU A 97 13.83 0.11 -2.67
C LEU A 97 15.04 1.05 -2.83
N CYS A 98 15.17 1.68 -4.00
CA CYS A 98 16.31 2.58 -4.28
C CYS A 98 16.31 3.83 -3.39
N LEU A 99 15.13 4.32 -3.01
CA LEU A 99 15.00 5.45 -2.07
C LEU A 99 15.24 5.04 -0.61
N GLY A 100 15.21 3.73 -0.30
CA GLY A 100 15.45 3.20 1.03
C GLY A 100 14.19 3.09 1.91
N ALA A 101 12.99 3.06 1.33
CA ALA A 101 11.76 2.90 2.08
C ALA A 101 11.68 1.54 2.79
N ASP A 102 11.06 1.50 3.98
CA ASP A 102 10.81 0.25 4.71
C ASP A 102 9.64 -0.52 4.09
N PHE A 103 8.61 0.20 3.65
CA PHE A 103 7.46 -0.37 2.94
C PHE A 103 7.09 0.46 1.72
N VAL A 104 6.59 -0.25 0.71
CA VAL A 104 5.94 0.37 -0.45
C VAL A 104 4.50 -0.10 -0.57
N LYS A 105 3.60 0.84 -0.75
CA LYS A 105 2.21 0.55 -1.10
C LYS A 105 1.99 0.81 -2.57
N VAL A 106 1.55 -0.24 -3.29
CA VAL A 106 1.20 -0.18 -4.71
C VAL A 106 -0.25 -0.59 -4.96
N ASN A 107 -0.78 -0.27 -6.13
CA ASN A 107 -1.99 -0.91 -6.60
C ASN A 107 -1.68 -2.34 -7.05
N PRO A 108 -2.60 -3.30 -6.87
CA PRO A 108 -2.47 -4.58 -7.56
C PRO A 108 -2.34 -4.36 -9.07
N PRO A 109 -1.38 -5.01 -9.73
CA PRO A 109 -1.23 -4.90 -11.17
C PRO A 109 -2.45 -5.46 -11.89
N LYS A 110 -2.67 -5.00 -13.11
CA LYS A 110 -3.74 -5.47 -13.99
C LYS A 110 -3.14 -5.84 -15.33
N PRO A 111 -2.75 -7.10 -15.54
CA PRO A 111 -2.31 -7.59 -16.84
C PRO A 111 -3.40 -7.37 -17.88
N GLU A 112 -3.04 -6.91 -19.07
CA GLU A 112 -3.95 -6.63 -20.18
C GLU A 112 -3.34 -7.10 -21.52
N GLY A 113 -4.17 -7.20 -22.55
CA GLY A 113 -3.73 -7.60 -23.88
C GLY A 113 -3.25 -9.05 -23.96
N GLU A 114 -2.01 -9.27 -24.38
CA GLU A 114 -1.40 -10.62 -24.50
C GLU A 114 -0.82 -11.17 -23.20
N ASP A 115 -0.82 -10.39 -22.12
CA ASP A 115 -0.37 -10.82 -20.81
C ASP A 115 -1.41 -11.71 -20.13
N THR A 116 -1.13 -13.01 -20.09
CA THR A 116 -2.04 -14.04 -19.56
C THR A 116 -1.86 -14.30 -18.07
N ARG A 117 -0.95 -13.60 -17.38
CA ARG A 117 -0.73 -13.74 -15.94
C ARG A 117 -1.97 -13.31 -15.16
N THR A 118 -2.20 -13.94 -14.02
CA THR A 118 -3.13 -13.39 -13.02
C THR A 118 -2.55 -12.13 -12.38
N PRO A 119 -3.38 -11.27 -11.76
CA PRO A 119 -2.89 -10.12 -10.99
C PRO A 119 -1.87 -10.49 -9.91
N ALA A 120 -2.04 -11.64 -9.27
CA ALA A 120 -1.13 -12.12 -8.23
C ALA A 120 0.23 -12.58 -8.81
N GLU A 121 0.21 -13.31 -9.93
CA GLU A 121 1.44 -13.70 -10.63
C GLU A 121 2.23 -12.47 -11.14
N ALA A 122 1.53 -11.47 -11.64
CA ALA A 122 2.15 -10.21 -12.04
C ALA A 122 2.70 -9.44 -10.83
N LEU A 123 2.01 -9.47 -9.68
CA LEU A 123 2.46 -8.84 -8.44
C LEU A 123 3.77 -9.43 -7.92
N LYS A 124 4.03 -10.72 -8.17
CA LYS A 124 5.28 -11.38 -7.77
C LYS A 124 6.52 -10.68 -8.34
N ILE A 125 6.44 -10.14 -9.56
CA ILE A 125 7.54 -9.38 -10.16
C ILE A 125 7.78 -8.09 -9.37
N ALA A 126 6.72 -7.41 -8.96
CA ALA A 126 6.82 -6.22 -8.12
C ALA A 126 7.40 -6.53 -6.73
N SER A 127 7.01 -7.64 -6.10
CA SER A 127 7.59 -8.08 -4.83
C SER A 127 9.09 -8.38 -4.96
N MET A 128 9.49 -9.02 -6.04
CA MET A 128 10.92 -9.24 -6.33
C MET A 128 11.67 -7.93 -6.57
N ALA A 129 11.09 -6.97 -7.29
CA ALA A 129 11.67 -5.66 -7.52
C ALA A 129 11.78 -4.81 -6.25
N ALA A 130 10.87 -4.99 -5.30
CA ALA A 130 10.92 -4.34 -3.97
C ALA A 130 12.13 -4.80 -3.14
N GLY A 131 12.69 -5.98 -3.43
CA GLY A 131 13.88 -6.50 -2.74
C GLY A 131 13.65 -6.67 -1.24
N ARG A 132 14.25 -5.81 -0.42
CA ARG A 132 14.11 -5.82 1.05
C ARG A 132 13.04 -4.86 1.56
N THR A 133 12.49 -4.02 0.72
CA THR A 133 11.36 -3.15 1.05
C THR A 133 10.09 -4.00 1.10
N GLY A 134 9.37 -3.99 2.22
CA GLY A 134 8.10 -4.71 2.35
C GLY A 134 7.06 -4.16 1.37
N LEU A 135 6.35 -5.04 0.67
CA LEU A 135 5.33 -4.64 -0.29
C LEU A 135 3.94 -4.86 0.27
N VAL A 136 3.11 -3.81 0.29
CA VAL A 136 1.70 -3.89 0.67
C VAL A 136 0.79 -3.45 -0.47
N CYS A 137 -0.31 -4.17 -0.65
CA CYS A 137 -1.27 -3.85 -1.70
C CYS A 137 -2.37 -2.89 -1.23
N ALA A 138 -2.79 -2.01 -2.13
CA ALA A 138 -3.98 -1.20 -1.92
C ALA A 138 -5.24 -2.09 -1.98
N GLY A 139 -6.17 -1.90 -1.04
CA GLY A 139 -7.40 -2.70 -0.94
C GLY A 139 -8.45 -2.47 -2.04
N GLY A 140 -8.16 -1.66 -3.04
CA GLY A 140 -9.02 -1.49 -4.20
C GLY A 140 -10.41 -0.87 -3.92
N SER A 141 -11.35 -1.15 -4.81
CA SER A 141 -12.76 -0.82 -4.64
C SER A 141 -13.44 -1.81 -3.69
N THR A 142 -14.58 -1.41 -3.12
CA THR A 142 -15.36 -2.30 -2.26
C THR A 142 -15.91 -3.46 -3.06
N VAL A 143 -15.69 -4.66 -2.53
CA VAL A 143 -16.23 -5.94 -3.02
C VAL A 143 -16.81 -6.74 -1.84
N ASP A 144 -17.44 -7.90 -2.09
CA ASP A 144 -17.85 -8.79 -1.03
C ASP A 144 -16.65 -9.37 -0.25
N ALA A 145 -16.90 -9.94 0.90
CA ALA A 145 -15.84 -10.40 1.79
C ALA A 145 -15.05 -11.59 1.21
N GLU A 146 -15.73 -12.51 0.54
CA GLU A 146 -15.10 -13.69 -0.05
C GLU A 146 -14.15 -13.30 -1.18
N THR A 147 -14.63 -12.48 -2.10
CA THR A 147 -13.79 -11.91 -3.18
C THR A 147 -12.58 -11.17 -2.62
N PHE A 148 -12.78 -10.34 -1.59
CA PHE A 148 -11.70 -9.58 -0.98
C PHE A 148 -10.66 -10.47 -0.31
N LEU A 149 -11.08 -11.45 0.50
CA LEU A 149 -10.19 -12.34 1.23
C LEU A 149 -9.43 -13.29 0.27
N THR A 150 -10.08 -13.73 -0.81
CA THR A 150 -9.43 -14.49 -1.88
C THR A 150 -8.32 -13.68 -2.55
N GLN A 151 -8.61 -12.45 -2.96
CA GLN A 151 -7.61 -11.57 -3.56
C GLN A 151 -6.45 -11.28 -2.59
N LEU A 152 -6.75 -11.06 -1.32
CA LEU A 152 -5.73 -10.85 -0.29
C LEU A 152 -4.81 -12.06 -0.14
N TRP A 153 -5.41 -13.24 -0.05
CA TRP A 153 -4.66 -14.50 0.06
C TRP A 153 -3.73 -14.72 -1.15
N GLU A 154 -4.26 -14.50 -2.36
CA GLU A 154 -3.48 -14.60 -3.60
C GLU A 154 -2.33 -13.57 -3.64
N GLN A 155 -2.59 -12.33 -3.22
CA GLN A 155 -1.55 -11.29 -3.16
C GLN A 155 -0.41 -11.66 -2.22
N ILE A 156 -0.70 -12.29 -1.10
CA ILE A 156 0.30 -12.72 -0.12
C ILE A 156 1.01 -14.00 -0.59
N HIS A 157 0.26 -15.07 -0.88
CA HIS A 157 0.82 -16.41 -1.08
C HIS A 157 1.37 -16.64 -2.50
N ILE A 158 0.78 -16.01 -3.51
CA ILE A 158 1.22 -16.10 -4.91
C ILE A 158 2.07 -14.86 -5.25
N GLY A 159 1.57 -13.69 -4.92
CA GLY A 159 2.18 -12.41 -5.26
C GLY A 159 3.36 -12.01 -4.39
N GLY A 160 3.52 -12.63 -3.22
CA GLY A 160 4.61 -12.33 -2.29
C GLY A 160 4.50 -10.96 -1.60
N ALA A 161 3.28 -10.44 -1.46
CA ALA A 161 3.06 -9.24 -0.66
C ALA A 161 3.16 -9.54 0.84
N ASP A 162 3.68 -8.59 1.62
CA ASP A 162 3.80 -8.69 3.07
C ASP A 162 2.49 -8.33 3.80
N GLY A 163 1.50 -7.85 3.07
CA GLY A 163 0.20 -7.50 3.62
C GLY A 163 -0.60 -6.56 2.72
N ASN A 164 -1.55 -5.86 3.32
CA ASN A 164 -2.41 -4.94 2.60
C ASN A 164 -2.62 -3.63 3.37
N ALA A 165 -3.07 -2.60 2.65
CA ALA A 165 -3.48 -1.33 3.22
C ALA A 165 -4.88 -0.99 2.72
N THR A 166 -5.88 -1.56 3.40
CA THR A 166 -7.28 -1.54 3.02
C THR A 166 -8.03 -0.38 3.68
N GLY A 167 -8.76 0.35 2.89
CA GLY A 167 -9.61 1.45 3.35
C GLY A 167 -11.09 1.17 3.09
N ARG A 168 -11.56 1.34 1.85
CA ARG A 168 -12.98 1.28 1.49
C ARG A 168 -13.68 -0.03 1.87
N ASN A 169 -13.00 -1.16 1.73
CA ASN A 169 -13.54 -2.46 2.13
C ASN A 169 -13.82 -2.56 3.65
N ILE A 170 -13.21 -1.71 4.47
CA ILE A 170 -13.49 -1.61 5.91
C ILE A 170 -14.48 -0.48 6.20
N HIS A 171 -14.18 0.77 5.76
CA HIS A 171 -14.93 1.96 6.17
C HIS A 171 -16.37 2.04 5.64
N GLN A 172 -16.70 1.26 4.61
CA GLN A 172 -18.04 1.22 4.01
C GLN A 172 -18.91 0.08 4.54
N ARG A 173 -18.47 -0.59 5.61
CA ARG A 173 -19.22 -1.62 6.33
C ARG A 173 -19.76 -1.10 7.67
N SER A 174 -20.70 -1.83 8.25
CA SER A 174 -21.07 -1.63 9.65
C SER A 174 -19.85 -1.87 10.57
N LEU A 175 -19.85 -1.31 11.77
CA LEU A 175 -18.72 -1.49 12.72
C LEU A 175 -18.45 -2.98 13.00
N ASP A 176 -19.49 -3.75 13.24
CA ASP A 176 -19.35 -5.19 13.52
C ASP A 176 -18.75 -5.97 12.34
N GLU A 177 -19.21 -5.69 11.12
CA GLU A 177 -18.63 -6.31 9.91
C GLU A 177 -17.19 -5.84 9.67
N ALA A 178 -16.88 -4.55 9.90
CA ALA A 178 -15.54 -4.00 9.78
C ALA A 178 -14.57 -4.69 10.75
N VAL A 179 -14.97 -4.90 12.00
CA VAL A 179 -14.19 -5.63 13.01
C VAL A 179 -13.96 -7.09 12.59
N ARG A 180 -15.02 -7.80 12.18
CA ARG A 180 -14.89 -9.19 11.71
C ARG A 180 -14.00 -9.30 10.47
N LEU A 181 -14.17 -8.39 9.49
CA LEU A 181 -13.32 -8.40 8.29
C LEU A 181 -11.86 -8.10 8.64
N THR A 182 -11.61 -7.17 9.56
CA THR A 182 -10.24 -6.87 10.02
C THR A 182 -9.60 -8.09 10.69
N LYS A 183 -10.35 -8.83 11.52
CA LYS A 183 -9.88 -10.10 12.11
C LYS A 183 -9.55 -11.14 11.03
N ALA A 184 -10.42 -11.31 10.02
CA ALA A 184 -10.19 -12.23 8.92
C ALA A 184 -8.97 -11.85 8.07
N ILE A 185 -8.75 -10.55 7.82
CA ILE A 185 -7.54 -10.02 7.18
C ILE A 185 -6.30 -10.38 8.01
N SER A 186 -6.34 -10.15 9.32
CA SER A 186 -5.22 -10.46 10.21
C SER A 186 -4.94 -11.97 10.28
N ALA A 187 -5.98 -12.81 10.23
CA ALA A 187 -5.84 -14.26 10.20
C ALA A 187 -5.05 -14.75 8.97
N ILE A 188 -5.32 -14.20 7.79
CA ILE A 188 -4.53 -14.50 6.58
C ILE A 188 -3.11 -13.92 6.71
N THR A 189 -3.02 -12.62 7.06
CA THR A 189 -1.74 -11.88 6.95
C THR A 189 -0.73 -12.30 8.02
N LEU A 190 -1.19 -12.62 9.23
CA LEU A 190 -0.31 -12.82 10.40
C LEU A 190 -0.29 -14.27 10.90
N ALA A 191 -1.27 -15.09 10.54
CA ALA A 191 -1.41 -16.45 11.02
C ALA A 191 -1.57 -17.50 9.90
N ASP A 192 -1.37 -17.11 8.66
CA ASP A 192 -1.34 -18.01 7.49
C ASP A 192 -2.64 -18.84 7.29
N TYR A 193 -3.79 -18.23 7.62
CA TYR A 193 -5.08 -18.89 7.45
C TYR A 193 -5.45 -19.02 5.96
N SER A 194 -6.14 -20.13 5.65
CA SER A 194 -6.80 -20.30 4.35
C SER A 194 -7.93 -19.27 4.16
N VAL A 195 -8.40 -19.12 2.92
CA VAL A 195 -9.56 -18.26 2.63
C VAL A 195 -10.81 -18.79 3.35
N GLU A 196 -11.01 -20.12 3.40
CA GLU A 196 -12.13 -20.77 4.08
C GLU A 196 -12.12 -20.45 5.59
N ASP A 197 -10.97 -20.61 6.24
CA ASP A 197 -10.82 -20.30 7.66
C ASP A 197 -11.03 -18.81 7.96
N ALA A 198 -10.52 -17.94 7.11
CA ALA A 198 -10.71 -16.49 7.25
C ALA A 198 -12.18 -16.08 7.04
N LEU A 199 -12.89 -16.74 6.12
CA LEU A 199 -14.34 -16.56 5.96
C LEU A 199 -15.11 -17.04 7.19
N ALA A 200 -14.73 -18.15 7.80
CA ALA A 200 -15.33 -18.62 9.05
C ALA A 200 -15.11 -17.59 10.19
N VAL A 201 -13.95 -16.93 10.25
CA VAL A 201 -13.70 -15.82 11.18
C VAL A 201 -14.62 -14.63 10.88
N PHE A 202 -14.74 -14.25 9.61
CA PHE A 202 -15.62 -13.15 9.19
C PHE A 202 -17.09 -13.43 9.52
N ASN A 203 -17.55 -14.66 9.34
CA ASN A 203 -18.92 -15.09 9.64
C ASN A 203 -19.19 -15.25 11.14
N GLY A 204 -18.15 -15.25 11.98
CA GLY A 204 -18.28 -15.47 13.42
C GLY A 204 -18.39 -16.93 13.82
N GLU A 205 -18.03 -17.83 12.94
CA GLU A 205 -18.03 -19.30 13.12
C GLU A 205 -16.72 -19.80 13.73
N LYS A 206 -15.66 -19.00 13.63
CA LYS A 206 -14.32 -19.27 14.16
C LYS A 206 -13.78 -18.04 14.87
N GLU A 207 -13.25 -18.24 16.09
CA GLU A 207 -12.55 -17.17 16.79
C GLU A 207 -11.12 -16.98 16.29
N PHE A 208 -10.66 -15.73 16.24
CA PHE A 208 -9.28 -15.38 15.95
C PHE A 208 -8.82 -14.30 16.92
N ALA A 209 -7.70 -14.55 17.58
CA ALA A 209 -6.95 -13.57 18.37
C ALA A 209 -5.45 -13.68 18.01
N LEU A 210 -4.75 -12.59 18.10
CA LEU A 210 -3.28 -12.57 18.07
C LEU A 210 -2.81 -12.82 19.50
N ASP A 211 -1.92 -13.78 19.68
CA ASP A 211 -1.24 -14.07 20.96
C ASP A 211 -0.27 -12.94 21.35
#